data_6c35e8651c1631550b91a083c5cec215
#
_entry.id   6c35e8651c1631550b91a083c5cec215
#
_cell.length_a   1.000
_cell.length_b   1.000
_cell.length_c   1.000
_cell.angle_alpha   90.00
_cell.angle_beta   90.00
_cell.angle_gamma   90.00
#
_symmetry.space_group_name_H-M   'P 1'
#
loop_
_entity.id
_entity.type
_entity.pdbx_description
1 polymer ?
#
loop_
_entity_poly.entity_id
_entity_poly.type
_entity_poly.pdbx_seq_one_letter_code
_entity_poly.pdbx_strand_id
1 'polypeptide(L)'
;RDPERQLPVVSTAAEILRRAGLVKPRRRYRRAHPGCPKSQAQAANDIWGADYKGQFRLKNGRYCFPLTVSDLATRYVLGCDAHPAISLERSLAHFRGLFATYGLPRRIRTDNGVPFASNALGRLSQLSVWFIRLGIYPELIEPGKPHQNGAHERMHRTLKQEATIPPASSLRAQQRKF
;
A
#
# COMPACT_ATOMS: atom_id res chain seq x y z
N ARG A 1 -6.25 -17.32 -43.57
CA ARG A 1 -5.02 -16.59 -43.12
C ARG A 1 -4.01 -16.71 -44.25
N ASP A 2 -3.60 -15.59 -44.82
CA ASP A 2 -2.60 -15.56 -45.89
C ASP A 2 -1.22 -15.67 -45.24
N PRO A 3 -0.48 -16.76 -45.44
CA PRO A 3 0.82 -17.03 -44.79
C PRO A 3 1.96 -16.12 -45.27
N GLU A 4 1.76 -15.39 -46.36
CA GLU A 4 2.82 -14.51 -46.94
C GLU A 4 2.73 -13.05 -46.50
N ARG A 5 1.74 -12.67 -45.70
CA ARG A 5 1.61 -11.29 -45.23
C ARG A 5 2.59 -11.02 -44.09
N GLN A 6 3.70 -10.40 -44.40
CA GLN A 6 4.60 -9.85 -43.41
C GLN A 6 3.91 -8.72 -42.64
N LEU A 7 3.59 -8.99 -41.40
CA LEU A 7 3.01 -7.99 -40.48
C LEU A 7 4.11 -7.02 -40.06
N PRO A 8 3.79 -5.71 -39.97
CA PRO A 8 4.75 -4.72 -39.50
C PRO A 8 5.10 -4.96 -38.02
N VAL A 9 6.28 -4.57 -37.62
CA VAL A 9 6.68 -4.61 -36.19
C VAL A 9 5.70 -3.81 -35.34
N VAL A 10 5.56 -4.22 -34.07
CA VAL A 10 4.55 -3.69 -33.13
C VAL A 10 4.56 -2.14 -33.06
N SER A 11 5.73 -1.52 -33.11
CA SER A 11 5.86 -0.05 -33.09
C SER A 11 5.27 0.59 -34.35
N THR A 12 5.52 0.01 -35.52
CA THR A 12 4.99 0.50 -36.81
C THR A 12 3.48 0.30 -36.87
N ALA A 13 2.99 -0.85 -36.43
CA ALA A 13 1.54 -1.13 -36.34
C ALA A 13 0.83 -0.13 -35.43
N ALA A 14 1.39 0.16 -34.26
CA ALA A 14 0.85 1.15 -33.33
C ALA A 14 0.81 2.56 -33.93
N GLU A 15 1.83 2.94 -34.71
CA GLU A 15 1.90 4.23 -35.39
C GLU A 15 0.84 4.35 -36.50
N ILE A 16 0.66 3.30 -37.31
CA ILE A 16 -0.37 3.25 -38.38
C ILE A 16 -1.77 3.41 -37.75
N LEU A 17 -2.06 2.64 -36.70
CA LEU A 17 -3.33 2.70 -36.01
C LEU A 17 -3.60 4.09 -35.40
N ARG A 18 -2.57 4.74 -34.86
CA ARG A 18 -2.67 6.09 -34.31
C ARG A 18 -2.96 7.12 -35.41
N ARG A 19 -2.26 7.07 -36.55
CA ARG A 19 -2.51 7.95 -37.70
C ARG A 19 -3.90 7.77 -38.30
N ALA A 20 -4.40 6.52 -38.28
CA ALA A 20 -5.75 6.21 -38.72
C ALA A 20 -6.85 6.60 -37.71
N GLY A 21 -6.51 7.20 -36.57
CA GLY A 21 -7.47 7.61 -35.55
C GLY A 21 -8.11 6.45 -34.79
N LEU A 22 -7.64 5.21 -35.00
CA LEU A 22 -8.18 4.00 -34.38
C LEU A 22 -7.70 3.78 -32.93
N VAL A 23 -6.72 4.54 -32.48
CA VAL A 23 -6.21 4.51 -31.10
C VAL A 23 -6.68 5.78 -30.41
N LYS A 24 -7.54 5.64 -29.41
CA LYS A 24 -7.88 6.77 -28.54
C LYS A 24 -6.58 7.28 -27.89
N PRO A 25 -6.27 8.59 -28.03
CA PRO A 25 -5.09 9.15 -27.39
C PRO A 25 -5.20 8.84 -25.90
N ARG A 26 -4.19 8.17 -25.36
CA ARG A 26 -4.07 8.00 -23.91
C ARG A 26 -4.17 9.42 -23.34
N ARG A 27 -5.26 9.71 -22.62
CA ARG A 27 -5.30 10.93 -21.80
C ARG A 27 -4.01 10.91 -21.00
N ARG A 28 -3.05 11.76 -21.37
CA ARG A 28 -1.94 12.07 -20.49
C ARG A 28 -2.63 12.67 -19.27
N TYR A 29 -2.81 11.84 -18.24
CA TYR A 29 -3.00 12.41 -16.93
C TYR A 29 -1.80 13.35 -16.76
N ARG A 30 -2.04 14.64 -16.88
CA ARG A 30 -1.12 15.59 -16.27
C ARG A 30 -0.97 15.06 -14.86
N ARG A 31 0.25 14.62 -14.53
CA ARG A 31 0.56 14.33 -13.14
C ARG A 31 0.24 15.61 -12.41
N ALA A 32 -0.96 15.67 -11.82
CA ALA A 32 -1.28 16.74 -10.91
C ALA A 32 -0.09 16.75 -9.95
N HIS A 33 0.49 17.89 -9.75
CA HIS A 33 1.58 18.07 -8.78
C HIS A 33 1.13 17.28 -7.56
N PRO A 34 1.93 16.34 -7.03
CA PRO A 34 1.51 15.56 -5.87
C PRO A 34 1.07 16.58 -4.84
N GLY A 35 -0.24 16.59 -4.53
CA GLY A 35 -0.76 17.50 -3.51
C GLY A 35 0.11 17.33 -2.28
N CYS A 36 0.55 18.39 -1.65
CA CYS A 36 1.34 18.32 -0.44
C CYS A 36 0.59 17.44 0.55
N PRO A 37 1.18 16.37 1.07
CA PRO A 37 0.57 15.65 2.18
C PRO A 37 0.26 16.64 3.30
N LYS A 38 -0.85 16.46 4.01
CA LYS A 38 -1.29 17.36 5.10
C LYS A 38 -0.20 17.60 6.13
N SER A 39 0.66 16.61 6.35
CA SER A 39 1.82 16.71 7.23
C SER A 39 3.06 16.11 6.57
N GLN A 40 4.23 16.64 6.89
CA GLN A 40 5.53 16.13 6.45
C GLN A 40 6.29 15.59 7.66
N ALA A 41 6.81 14.37 7.53
CA ALA A 41 7.66 13.77 8.54
C ALA A 41 9.07 14.40 8.44
N GLN A 42 9.59 14.93 9.54
CA GLN A 42 10.91 15.56 9.61
C GLN A 42 11.91 14.70 10.40
N ALA A 43 11.42 13.96 11.39
CA ALA A 43 12.23 13.13 12.25
C ALA A 43 11.61 11.73 12.42
N ALA A 44 12.40 10.77 12.89
CA ALA A 44 11.91 9.46 13.27
C ALA A 44 10.76 9.58 14.28
N ASN A 45 9.74 8.73 14.14
CA ASN A 45 8.52 8.74 14.94
C ASN A 45 7.62 9.98 14.77
N ASP A 46 7.87 10.86 13.81
CA ASP A 46 6.91 11.91 13.50
C ASP A 46 5.64 11.33 12.85
N ILE A 47 5.82 10.52 11.80
CA ILE A 47 4.70 9.94 11.07
C ILE A 47 5.06 8.52 10.64
N TRP A 48 4.26 7.56 11.05
CA TRP A 48 4.30 6.23 10.48
C TRP A 48 3.27 6.10 9.39
N GLY A 49 3.63 5.46 8.27
CA GLY A 49 2.69 5.01 7.26
C GLY A 49 2.28 3.57 7.54
N ALA A 50 1.00 3.27 7.49
CA ALA A 50 0.50 1.91 7.67
C ALA A 50 -0.54 1.57 6.62
N ASP A 51 -0.47 0.36 6.07
CA ASP A 51 -1.36 -0.09 5.02
C ASP A 51 -1.42 -1.62 4.95
N TYR A 52 -2.58 -2.15 4.58
CA TYR A 52 -2.71 -3.52 4.15
C TYR A 52 -2.41 -3.61 2.66
N LYS A 53 -1.27 -4.22 2.32
CA LYS A 53 -1.00 -4.58 0.93
C LYS A 53 -2.07 -5.54 0.44
N GLY A 54 -2.54 -5.32 -0.80
CA GLY A 54 -3.52 -6.21 -1.44
C GLY A 54 -3.14 -7.69 -1.32
N GLN A 55 -4.13 -8.52 -1.09
CA GLN A 55 -3.99 -9.95 -0.84
C GLN A 55 -3.33 -10.71 -2.00
N PHE A 56 -2.64 -11.79 -1.66
CA PHE A 56 -2.14 -12.76 -2.61
C PHE A 56 -2.31 -14.19 -2.09
N ARG A 57 -2.30 -15.17 -2.99
CA ARG A 57 -2.42 -16.58 -2.61
C ARG A 57 -1.06 -17.18 -2.32
N LEU A 58 -0.99 -17.90 -1.21
CA LEU A 58 0.13 -18.77 -0.86
C LEU A 58 0.05 -20.07 -1.65
N LYS A 59 1.14 -20.86 -1.67
CA LYS A 59 1.15 -22.16 -2.38
C LYS A 59 0.12 -23.15 -1.86
N ASN A 60 -0.28 -23.05 -0.58
CA ASN A 60 -1.35 -23.87 0.02
C ASN A 60 -2.78 -23.36 -0.29
N GLY A 61 -2.94 -22.41 -1.20
CA GLY A 61 -4.21 -21.85 -1.61
C GLY A 61 -4.82 -20.80 -0.67
N ARG A 62 -4.29 -20.62 0.54
CA ARG A 62 -4.77 -19.62 1.49
C ARG A 62 -4.33 -18.22 1.09
N TYR A 63 -5.13 -17.22 1.43
CA TYR A 63 -4.76 -15.82 1.23
C TYR A 63 -3.83 -15.30 2.34
N CYS A 64 -2.96 -14.39 1.94
CA CYS A 64 -2.13 -13.60 2.83
C CYS A 64 -2.45 -12.12 2.61
N PHE A 65 -2.67 -11.39 3.71
CA PHE A 65 -2.92 -9.95 3.76
C PHE A 65 -1.79 -9.30 4.55
N PRO A 66 -0.71 -8.85 3.90
CA PRO A 66 0.39 -8.21 4.62
C PRO A 66 -0.03 -6.87 5.22
N LEU A 67 0.13 -6.71 6.53
CA LEU A 67 0.09 -5.41 7.19
C LEU A 67 1.51 -4.87 7.25
N THR A 68 1.72 -3.72 6.66
CA THR A 68 3.03 -3.06 6.61
C THR A 68 2.98 -1.75 7.37
N VAL A 69 4.04 -1.47 8.13
CA VAL A 69 4.22 -0.21 8.83
C VAL A 69 5.64 0.30 8.57
N SER A 70 5.76 1.56 8.20
CA SER A 70 7.05 2.20 7.95
C SER A 70 7.11 3.61 8.54
N ASP A 71 8.26 4.02 8.98
CA ASP A 71 8.53 5.41 9.32
C ASP A 71 8.70 6.26 8.05
N LEU A 72 7.94 7.33 7.92
CA LEU A 72 7.91 8.13 6.69
C LEU A 72 9.09 9.11 6.57
N ALA A 73 9.77 9.47 7.66
CA ALA A 73 10.96 10.29 7.62
C ALA A 73 12.18 9.47 7.19
N THR A 74 12.44 8.38 7.89
CA THR A 74 13.64 7.54 7.69
C THR A 74 13.48 6.53 6.55
N ARG A 75 12.24 6.22 6.16
CA ARG A 75 11.88 5.13 5.22
C ARG A 75 12.12 3.73 5.78
N TYR A 76 12.42 3.61 7.04
CA TYR A 76 12.63 2.34 7.69
C TYR A 76 11.32 1.56 7.78
N VAL A 77 11.36 0.27 7.42
CA VAL A 77 10.21 -0.64 7.56
C VAL A 77 10.20 -1.15 9.00
N LEU A 78 9.25 -0.67 9.79
CA LEU A 78 9.11 -1.02 11.20
C LEU A 78 8.55 -2.44 11.39
N GLY A 79 7.69 -2.85 10.47
CA GLY A 79 7.10 -4.18 10.50
C GLY A 79 6.35 -4.55 9.23
N CYS A 80 6.31 -5.86 8.99
CA CYS A 80 5.51 -6.47 7.92
C CYS A 80 4.98 -7.82 8.42
N ASP A 81 3.69 -7.88 8.72
CA ASP A 81 3.05 -9.07 9.27
C ASP A 81 2.13 -9.77 8.25
N ALA A 82 2.32 -11.08 8.13
CA ALA A 82 1.49 -11.94 7.28
C ALA A 82 0.18 -12.30 8.00
N HIS A 83 -0.92 -11.64 7.63
CA HIS A 83 -2.22 -11.93 8.21
C HIS A 83 -3.05 -12.86 7.30
N PRO A 84 -3.86 -13.79 7.86
CA PRO A 84 -4.76 -14.63 7.08
C PRO A 84 -6.02 -13.85 6.63
N ALA A 85 -6.32 -12.75 7.30
CA ALA A 85 -7.43 -11.84 7.02
C ALA A 85 -7.15 -10.47 7.62
N ILE A 86 -7.79 -9.44 7.10
CA ILE A 86 -7.81 -8.11 7.72
C ILE A 86 -8.64 -8.21 9.00
N SER A 87 -8.05 -7.92 10.16
CA SER A 87 -8.76 -7.97 11.45
C SER A 87 -8.23 -6.90 12.41
N LEU A 88 -9.14 -6.34 13.18
CA LEU A 88 -8.81 -5.34 14.20
C LEU A 88 -7.87 -5.92 15.26
N GLU A 89 -8.17 -7.11 15.76
CA GLU A 89 -7.39 -7.76 16.82
C GLU A 89 -5.92 -7.96 16.42
N ARG A 90 -5.68 -8.47 15.19
CA ARG A 90 -4.34 -8.68 14.67
C ARG A 90 -3.61 -7.36 14.43
N SER A 91 -4.33 -6.35 13.93
CA SER A 91 -3.77 -5.01 13.78
C SER A 91 -3.35 -4.42 15.12
N LEU A 92 -4.20 -4.53 16.15
CA LEU A 92 -3.87 -4.09 17.51
C LEU A 92 -2.65 -4.81 18.07
N ALA A 93 -2.56 -6.14 17.90
CA ALA A 93 -1.41 -6.93 18.35
C ALA A 93 -0.12 -6.49 17.66
N HIS A 94 -0.16 -6.29 16.32
CA HIS A 94 0.98 -5.80 15.54
C HIS A 94 1.45 -4.42 16.03
N PHE A 95 0.55 -3.45 16.14
CA PHE A 95 0.90 -2.11 16.61
C PHE A 95 1.39 -2.10 18.05
N ARG A 96 0.84 -2.92 18.96
CA ARG A 96 1.37 -3.04 20.32
C ARG A 96 2.83 -3.49 20.33
N GLY A 97 3.18 -4.47 19.51
CA GLY A 97 4.56 -4.91 19.35
C GLY A 97 5.48 -3.81 18.83
N LEU A 98 5.05 -3.09 17.79
CA LEU A 98 5.82 -1.99 17.24
C LEU A 98 5.99 -0.84 18.24
N PHE A 99 4.94 -0.47 18.96
CA PHE A 99 5.02 0.60 19.98
C PHE A 99 5.93 0.23 21.15
N ALA A 100 5.96 -1.05 21.56
CA ALA A 100 6.87 -1.52 22.57
C ALA A 100 8.34 -1.46 22.12
N THR A 101 8.59 -1.68 20.82
CA THR A 101 9.95 -1.72 20.26
C THR A 101 10.48 -0.33 19.88
N TYR A 102 9.65 0.48 19.24
CA TYR A 102 10.08 1.73 18.60
C TYR A 102 9.52 3.00 19.26
N GLY A 103 8.65 2.85 20.26
CA GLY A 103 7.91 3.97 20.88
C GLY A 103 6.68 4.38 20.08
N LEU A 104 6.00 5.42 20.55
CA LEU A 104 4.78 5.93 19.93
C LEU A 104 5.10 7.02 18.90
N PRO A 105 4.57 6.92 17.65
CA PRO A 105 4.69 8.01 16.70
C PRO A 105 3.71 9.15 17.06
N ARG A 106 3.99 10.35 16.58
CA ARG A 106 3.05 11.46 16.70
C ARG A 106 1.79 11.25 15.87
N ARG A 107 1.94 10.62 14.69
CA ARG A 107 0.86 10.39 13.72
C ARG A 107 0.98 9.02 13.09
N ILE A 108 -0.16 8.45 12.72
CA ILE A 108 -0.21 7.27 11.86
C ILE A 108 -1.05 7.63 10.64
N ARG A 109 -0.41 7.64 9.46
CA ARG A 109 -1.05 7.85 8.17
C ARG A 109 -1.48 6.54 7.57
N THR A 110 -2.76 6.45 7.19
CA THR A 110 -3.35 5.25 6.61
C THR A 110 -4.23 5.60 5.41
N ASP A 111 -4.60 4.58 4.67
CA ASP A 111 -5.69 4.67 3.70
C ASP A 111 -7.05 4.79 4.42
N ASN A 112 -8.12 4.83 3.60
CA ASN A 112 -9.50 4.94 4.09
C ASN A 112 -10.18 3.57 4.26
N GLY A 113 -9.42 2.48 4.19
CA GLY A 113 -9.92 1.12 4.31
C GLY A 113 -10.04 0.63 5.76
N VAL A 114 -10.78 -0.47 5.93
CA VAL A 114 -10.77 -1.18 7.22
C VAL A 114 -9.42 -1.84 7.46
N PRO A 115 -8.92 -1.87 8.71
CA PRO A 115 -9.55 -1.46 9.97
C PRO A 115 -9.25 0.00 10.36
N PHE A 116 -8.62 0.80 9.49
CA PHE A 116 -8.12 2.14 9.79
C PHE A 116 -9.23 3.19 9.82
N ALA A 117 -10.20 3.09 8.92
CA ALA A 117 -11.34 3.97 8.84
C ALA A 117 -12.66 3.21 8.92
N SER A 118 -13.75 3.93 9.19
CA SER A 118 -15.11 3.41 9.21
C SER A 118 -16.05 4.36 8.46
N ASN A 119 -17.30 3.93 8.27
CA ASN A 119 -18.36 4.78 7.74
C ASN A 119 -19.06 5.59 8.84
N ALA A 120 -18.61 5.50 10.09
CA ALA A 120 -19.17 6.25 11.21
C ALA A 120 -18.80 7.74 11.13
N LEU A 121 -19.45 8.54 11.97
CA LEU A 121 -19.19 9.98 12.10
C LEU A 121 -17.69 10.21 12.37
N GLY A 122 -17.11 11.15 11.64
CA GLY A 122 -15.66 11.44 11.71
C GLY A 122 -14.77 10.35 11.11
N ARG A 123 -15.35 9.30 10.49
CA ARG A 123 -14.65 8.15 9.87
C ARG A 123 -13.75 7.37 10.85
N LEU A 124 -13.97 7.54 12.15
CA LEU A 124 -13.17 6.89 13.17
C LEU A 124 -13.54 5.41 13.28
N SER A 125 -12.54 4.56 13.19
CA SER A 125 -12.62 3.13 13.50
C SER A 125 -12.24 2.87 14.96
N GLN A 126 -12.49 1.67 15.45
CA GLN A 126 -12.03 1.27 16.79
C GLN A 126 -10.49 1.37 16.91
N LEU A 127 -9.77 1.08 15.83
CA LEU A 127 -8.31 1.20 15.78
C LEU A 127 -7.87 2.67 15.88
N SER A 128 -8.50 3.58 15.12
CA SER A 128 -8.18 5.00 15.20
C SER A 128 -8.57 5.63 16.55
N VAL A 129 -9.66 5.21 17.17
CA VAL A 129 -9.99 5.61 18.54
C VAL A 129 -8.94 5.15 19.54
N TRP A 130 -8.42 3.93 19.39
CA TRP A 130 -7.33 3.44 20.23
C TRP A 130 -6.04 4.23 20.03
N PHE A 131 -5.68 4.62 18.80
CA PHE A 131 -4.56 5.51 18.54
C PHE A 131 -4.72 6.85 19.27
N ILE A 132 -5.90 7.47 19.19
CA ILE A 132 -6.20 8.75 19.87
C ILE A 132 -6.02 8.62 21.38
N ARG A 133 -6.48 7.52 21.98
CA ARG A 133 -6.30 7.27 23.43
C ARG A 133 -4.84 7.16 23.84
N LEU A 134 -3.95 6.79 22.92
CA LEU A 134 -2.50 6.75 23.13
C LEU A 134 -1.81 8.08 22.79
N GLY A 135 -2.56 9.13 22.44
CA GLY A 135 -2.01 10.42 22.03
C GLY A 135 -1.50 10.47 20.59
N ILE A 136 -1.79 9.43 19.77
CA ILE A 136 -1.39 9.35 18.38
C ILE A 136 -2.50 9.93 17.50
N TYR A 137 -2.16 10.83 16.59
CA TYR A 137 -3.13 11.42 15.65
C TYR A 137 -3.31 10.49 14.42
N PRO A 138 -4.51 9.92 14.17
CA PRO A 138 -4.80 9.18 12.96
C PRO A 138 -4.96 10.16 11.79
N GLU A 139 -4.13 10.02 10.75
CA GLU A 139 -4.16 10.84 9.55
C GLU A 139 -4.62 10.00 8.36
N LEU A 140 -5.86 10.18 7.93
CA LEU A 140 -6.39 9.53 6.75
C LEU A 140 -5.96 10.29 5.49
N ILE A 141 -5.52 9.58 4.43
CA ILE A 141 -5.31 10.18 3.12
C ILE A 141 -6.64 10.69 2.56
N GLU A 142 -6.57 11.70 1.70
CA GLU A 142 -7.77 12.21 1.03
C GLU A 142 -8.31 11.17 0.05
N PRO A 143 -9.64 10.97 -0.02
CA PRO A 143 -10.24 10.07 -1.00
C PRO A 143 -9.80 10.44 -2.42
N GLY A 144 -9.39 9.44 -3.21
CA GLY A 144 -8.95 9.63 -4.58
C GLY A 144 -7.55 10.24 -4.75
N LYS A 145 -6.79 10.42 -3.66
CA LYS A 145 -5.41 10.92 -3.71
C LYS A 145 -4.38 9.88 -3.22
N PRO A 146 -4.22 8.73 -3.88
CA PRO A 146 -3.30 7.68 -3.46
C PRO A 146 -1.84 8.15 -3.39
N HIS A 147 -1.46 9.16 -4.20
CA HIS A 147 -0.12 9.73 -4.20
C HIS A 147 0.32 10.29 -2.84
N GLN A 148 -0.62 10.60 -1.94
CA GLN A 148 -0.30 11.00 -0.56
C GLN A 148 0.35 9.85 0.25
N ASN A 149 0.24 8.61 -0.22
CA ASN A 149 0.90 7.43 0.34
C ASN A 149 1.98 6.84 -0.61
N GLY A 150 2.47 7.62 -1.55
CA GLY A 150 3.37 7.16 -2.62
C GLY A 150 4.69 6.53 -2.15
N ALA A 151 5.14 6.86 -0.94
CA ALA A 151 6.29 6.20 -0.32
C ALA A 151 5.97 4.74 0.02
N HIS A 152 4.79 4.52 0.59
CA HIS A 152 4.29 3.20 0.95
C HIS A 152 4.01 2.35 -0.29
N GLU A 153 3.46 2.94 -1.36
CA GLU A 153 3.25 2.26 -2.64
C GLU A 153 4.57 1.76 -3.25
N ARG A 154 5.64 2.55 -3.19
CA ARG A 154 6.96 2.12 -3.64
C ARG A 154 7.50 0.95 -2.84
N MET A 155 7.39 1.01 -1.51
CA MET A 155 7.78 -0.07 -0.61
C MET A 155 6.98 -1.35 -0.92
N HIS A 156 5.67 -1.24 -1.15
CA HIS A 156 4.82 -2.37 -1.54
C HIS A 156 5.23 -2.99 -2.89
N ARG A 157 5.73 -2.21 -3.83
CA ARG A 157 6.27 -2.73 -5.09
C ARG A 157 7.49 -3.60 -4.84
N THR A 158 8.44 -3.12 -4.06
CA THR A 158 9.63 -3.88 -3.66
C THR A 158 9.24 -5.15 -2.89
N LEU A 159 8.37 -5.01 -1.88
CA LEU A 159 7.88 -6.15 -1.11
C LEU A 159 7.25 -7.24 -2.01
N LYS A 160 6.48 -6.82 -3.04
CA LYS A 160 5.90 -7.75 -4.00
C LYS A 160 6.97 -8.51 -4.76
N GLN A 161 7.98 -7.84 -5.26
CA GLN A 161 9.04 -8.45 -6.07
C GLN A 161 9.93 -9.36 -5.24
N GLU A 162 10.34 -8.91 -4.05
CA GLU A 162 11.36 -9.59 -3.27
C GLU A 162 10.79 -10.67 -2.33
N ALA A 163 9.60 -10.47 -1.80
CA ALA A 163 9.09 -11.33 -0.73
C ALA A 163 7.80 -12.10 -1.07
N THR A 164 7.05 -11.69 -2.10
CA THR A 164 5.78 -12.38 -2.44
C THR A 164 5.83 -13.18 -3.72
N ILE A 165 6.88 -13.08 -4.51
CA ILE A 165 7.07 -13.84 -5.77
C ILE A 165 8.41 -14.58 -5.71
N PRO A 166 8.41 -15.92 -5.70
CA PRO A 166 7.26 -16.80 -5.55
C PRO A 166 6.67 -16.78 -4.13
N PRO A 167 5.37 -16.99 -3.96
CA PRO A 167 4.75 -17.04 -2.65
C PRO A 167 5.23 -18.24 -1.85
N ALA A 168 5.24 -18.12 -0.52
CA ALA A 168 5.64 -19.20 0.38
C ALA A 168 4.56 -20.30 0.49
N SER A 169 4.92 -21.42 1.09
CA SER A 169 4.01 -22.57 1.27
C SER A 169 2.92 -22.34 2.32
N SER A 170 3.16 -21.47 3.30
CA SER A 170 2.25 -21.19 4.41
C SER A 170 2.44 -19.78 4.95
N LEU A 171 1.50 -19.28 5.77
CA LEU A 171 1.63 -17.98 6.45
C LEU A 171 2.89 -17.88 7.30
N ARG A 172 3.21 -18.92 8.05
CA ARG A 172 4.44 -18.96 8.86
C ARG A 172 5.71 -18.87 8.02
N ALA A 173 5.71 -19.57 6.87
CA ALA A 173 6.81 -19.48 5.92
C ALA A 173 6.88 -18.12 5.23
N GLN A 174 5.73 -17.49 4.97
CA GLN A 174 5.65 -16.15 4.40
C GLN A 174 6.14 -15.09 5.39
N GLN A 175 5.79 -15.23 6.67
CA GLN A 175 6.29 -14.34 7.72
C GLN A 175 7.82 -14.35 7.84
N ARG A 176 8.46 -15.48 7.59
CA ARG A 176 9.95 -15.56 7.58
C ARG A 176 10.60 -14.92 6.35
N LYS A 177 9.81 -14.61 5.32
CA LYS A 177 10.27 -13.87 4.13
C LYS A 177 10.13 -12.37 4.28
N PHE A 178 9.23 -11.94 5.17
CA PHE A 178 9.02 -10.52 5.51
C PHE A 178 10.03 -10.05 6.54
#